data_416ebc3a4d8f475918b4dbe131a6cbe0
#
_entry.id   416ebc3a4d8f475918b4dbe131a6cbe0
#
_cell.length_a   1.000
_cell.length_b   1.000
_cell.length_c   1.000
_cell.angle_alpha   90.00
_cell.angle_beta   90.00
_cell.angle_gamma   90.00
#
_symmetry.space_group_name_H-M   'P 1'
#
loop_
_entity.id
_entity.type
_entity.pdbx_description
1 polymer ?
#
loop_
_entity_poly.entity_id
_entity_poly.type
_entity_poly.pdbx_seq_one_letter_code
_entity_poly.pdbx_strand_id
1 'polypeptide(L)'
;LLDVKGSKKPLEAKLVGTKDQKMEIHSEEEMNEILSYLKGKEFTVEGVKVTERLKKSPLPFTTSTLQQDASSKLNFAPQKTMRIAQQLYEGVNIKGQGTVGLITYLRTDSTRISVEADAAAKEYIKEAYGAEFVGAGTVAKKDDKKVQDAHEAIRPTYMTNSPASIKDELSRDQFRLYQLIWNLSLIHISEPTRPLYI
;
A
#
# COMPACT_ATOMS: atom_id res chain seq x y z
N LEU A 1 -2.00 23.11 24.60
CA LEU A 1 -3.34 22.52 24.69
C LEU A 1 -4.33 23.65 24.92
N LEU A 2 -5.43 23.64 24.18
CA LEU A 2 -6.50 24.64 24.28
C LEU A 2 -7.77 23.94 24.79
N ASP A 3 -8.42 24.54 25.77
CA ASP A 3 -9.72 24.07 26.23
C ASP A 3 -10.81 24.45 25.24
N VAL A 4 -11.59 23.46 24.79
CA VAL A 4 -12.65 23.67 23.81
C VAL A 4 -14.00 23.69 24.52
N LYS A 5 -14.73 24.79 24.36
CA LYS A 5 -16.05 24.95 24.96
C LYS A 5 -17.02 23.85 24.49
N GLY A 6 -17.50 23.05 25.40
CA GLY A 6 -18.39 21.91 25.11
C GLY A 6 -17.69 20.58 24.82
N SER A 7 -16.36 20.51 24.84
CA SER A 7 -15.59 19.26 24.68
C SER A 7 -14.88 18.88 25.99
N LYS A 8 -14.88 17.56 26.29
CA LYS A 8 -14.09 17.01 27.42
C LYS A 8 -12.62 16.81 27.06
N LYS A 9 -12.24 16.93 25.78
CA LYS A 9 -10.87 16.73 25.31
C LYS A 9 -10.28 18.09 24.88
N PRO A 10 -9.10 18.43 25.36
CA PRO A 10 -8.41 19.64 24.89
C PRO A 10 -7.98 19.47 23.43
N LEU A 11 -7.90 20.58 22.71
CA LEU A 11 -7.36 20.64 21.36
C LEU A 11 -5.85 20.89 21.43
N GLU A 12 -5.08 20.04 20.77
CA GLU A 12 -3.65 20.29 20.59
C GLU A 12 -3.46 21.28 19.43
N ALA A 13 -2.90 22.44 19.74
CA ALA A 13 -2.57 23.44 18.73
C ALA A 13 -1.08 23.75 18.79
N LYS A 14 -0.47 23.90 17.60
CA LYS A 14 0.93 24.28 17.45
C LYS A 14 1.01 25.71 16.98
N LEU A 15 1.81 26.53 17.67
CA LEU A 15 2.13 27.87 17.21
C LEU A 15 2.94 27.77 15.90
N VAL A 16 2.48 28.48 14.88
CA VAL A 16 3.14 28.51 13.57
C VAL A 16 3.76 29.89 13.28
N GLY A 17 3.15 30.93 13.81
CA GLY A 17 3.59 32.30 13.59
C GLY A 17 2.45 33.29 13.60
N THR A 18 2.68 34.47 13.01
CA THR A 18 1.67 35.49 12.72
C THR A 18 1.04 35.27 11.34
N LYS A 19 0.04 36.09 10.97
CA LYS A 19 -0.61 36.01 9.64
C LYS A 19 0.39 36.10 8.48
N ASP A 20 1.47 36.84 8.63
CA ASP A 20 2.38 37.18 7.55
C ASP A 20 3.73 36.46 7.60
N GLN A 21 4.09 35.90 8.75
CA GLN A 21 5.41 35.26 8.94
C GLN A 21 5.35 34.03 9.83
N LYS A 22 6.09 32.99 9.39
CA LYS A 22 6.39 31.87 10.28
C LYS A 22 7.34 32.33 11.37
N MET A 23 7.09 31.90 12.59
CA MET A 23 7.90 32.27 13.74
C MET A 23 8.77 31.04 14.12
N GLU A 24 10.06 31.27 14.22
CA GLU A 24 11.00 30.30 14.80
C GLU A 24 11.40 30.82 16.17
N ILE A 25 11.34 29.98 17.18
CA ILE A 25 11.67 30.32 18.57
C ILE A 25 13.06 29.78 18.83
N HIS A 26 14.01 30.65 19.18
CA HIS A 26 15.42 30.30 19.33
C HIS A 26 15.90 30.31 20.79
N SER A 27 15.11 30.90 21.71
CA SER A 27 15.48 30.98 23.13
C SER A 27 14.30 30.71 24.05
N GLU A 28 14.63 30.39 25.32
CA GLU A 28 13.65 30.18 26.37
C GLU A 28 12.96 31.49 26.77
N GLU A 29 13.68 32.60 26.70
CA GLU A 29 13.13 33.93 26.96
C GLU A 29 12.03 34.27 25.95
N GLU A 30 12.30 34.11 24.66
CA GLU A 30 11.31 34.32 23.58
C GLU A 30 10.07 33.44 23.78
N MET A 31 10.28 32.15 24.13
CA MET A 31 9.16 31.27 24.41
C MET A 31 8.31 31.75 25.58
N ASN A 32 8.94 32.19 26.67
CA ASN A 32 8.25 32.67 27.86
C ASN A 32 7.48 33.97 27.59
N GLU A 33 8.01 34.87 26.79
CA GLU A 33 7.29 36.08 26.32
C GLU A 33 6.02 35.75 25.55
N ILE A 34 6.14 34.81 24.58
CA ILE A 34 5.00 34.35 23.78
C ILE A 34 3.96 33.68 24.68
N LEU A 35 4.38 32.82 25.59
CA LEU A 35 3.47 32.16 26.51
C LEU A 35 2.75 33.15 27.42
N SER A 36 3.45 34.18 27.92
CA SER A 36 2.87 35.20 28.73
C SER A 36 1.84 36.02 27.95
N TYR A 37 2.11 36.32 26.69
CA TYR A 37 1.18 37.02 25.80
C TYR A 37 -0.07 36.20 25.50
N LEU A 38 0.07 34.87 25.29
CA LEU A 38 -1.03 33.98 24.95
C LEU A 38 -1.88 33.57 26.17
N LYS A 39 -1.33 33.70 27.38
CA LYS A 39 -2.01 33.32 28.60
C LYS A 39 -3.28 34.14 28.84
N GLY A 40 -4.40 33.45 29.01
CA GLY A 40 -5.71 34.05 29.22
C GLY A 40 -6.37 34.69 27.99
N LYS A 41 -5.80 34.47 26.79
CA LYS A 41 -6.43 34.90 25.54
C LYS A 41 -7.45 33.86 25.08
N GLU A 42 -8.52 34.31 24.46
CA GLU A 42 -9.47 33.45 23.76
C GLU A 42 -8.96 33.15 22.34
N PHE A 43 -9.12 31.91 21.93
CA PHE A 43 -8.74 31.44 20.58
C PHE A 43 -10.00 31.09 19.80
N THR A 44 -10.06 31.56 18.56
CA THR A 44 -11.16 31.23 17.64
C THR A 44 -10.65 30.46 16.44
N VAL A 45 -11.44 29.47 15.98
CA VAL A 45 -11.13 28.75 14.73
C VAL A 45 -11.53 29.67 13.57
N GLU A 46 -10.55 30.23 12.85
CA GLU A 46 -10.78 31.12 11.72
C GLU A 46 -11.22 30.35 10.46
N GLY A 47 -10.75 29.10 10.29
CA GLY A 47 -11.15 28.28 9.17
C GLY A 47 -10.72 26.82 9.34
N VAL A 48 -11.45 25.95 8.66
CA VAL A 48 -11.12 24.52 8.53
C VAL A 48 -10.94 24.21 7.06
N LYS A 49 -9.72 23.80 6.69
CA LYS A 49 -9.44 23.36 5.31
C LYS A 49 -9.54 21.84 5.25
N VAL A 50 -10.59 21.35 4.63
CA VAL A 50 -10.75 19.94 4.32
C VAL A 50 -10.08 19.66 2.97
N THR A 51 -9.14 18.73 2.95
CA THR A 51 -8.46 18.31 1.73
C THR A 51 -8.60 16.81 1.56
N GLU A 52 -8.99 16.40 0.37
CA GLU A 52 -9.00 14.98 0.01
C GLU A 52 -7.59 14.55 -0.42
N ARG A 53 -7.10 13.46 0.14
CA ARG A 53 -5.87 12.83 -0.31
C ARG A 53 -6.19 11.51 -1.01
N LEU A 54 -5.94 11.47 -2.30
CA LEU A 54 -5.95 10.21 -3.03
C LEU A 54 -4.69 9.41 -2.67
N LYS A 55 -4.89 8.28 -2.04
CA LYS A 55 -3.79 7.33 -1.79
C LYS A 55 -3.59 6.52 -3.06
N LYS A 56 -2.47 6.73 -3.74
CA LYS A 56 -2.09 5.91 -4.90
C LYS A 56 -1.95 4.45 -4.50
N SER A 57 -2.38 3.55 -5.36
CA SER A 57 -2.14 2.12 -5.20
C SER A 57 -0.63 1.84 -5.14
N PRO A 58 -0.18 0.94 -4.25
CA PRO A 58 1.22 0.55 -4.21
C PRO A 58 1.61 -0.15 -5.52
N LEU A 59 2.88 -0.06 -5.90
CA LEU A 59 3.41 -0.75 -7.08
C LEU A 59 3.44 -2.28 -6.88
N PRO A 60 3.44 -3.06 -7.96
CA PRO A 60 3.65 -4.50 -7.90
C PRO A 60 4.96 -4.87 -7.18
N PHE A 61 5.02 -6.06 -6.61
CA PHE A 61 6.17 -6.49 -5.82
C PHE A 61 7.43 -6.71 -6.66
N THR A 62 8.51 -6.12 -6.17
CA THR A 62 9.88 -6.55 -6.42
C THR A 62 10.34 -7.50 -5.30
N THR A 63 11.51 -8.11 -5.44
CA THR A 63 12.10 -8.94 -4.36
C THR A 63 12.20 -8.16 -3.05
N SER A 64 12.71 -6.94 -3.09
CA SER A 64 12.93 -6.12 -1.89
C SER A 64 11.62 -5.69 -1.23
N THR A 65 10.63 -5.26 -2.01
CA THR A 65 9.35 -4.81 -1.47
C THR A 65 8.52 -5.99 -0.92
N LEU A 66 8.61 -7.19 -1.55
CA LEU A 66 8.01 -8.40 -1.01
C LEU A 66 8.60 -8.77 0.35
N GLN A 67 9.92 -8.71 0.51
CA GLN A 67 10.58 -8.99 1.79
C GLN A 67 10.16 -7.99 2.87
N GLN A 68 10.08 -6.70 2.56
CA GLN A 68 9.65 -5.65 3.48
C GLN A 68 8.21 -5.85 3.94
N ASP A 69 7.29 -6.08 3.01
CA ASP A 69 5.88 -6.28 3.32
C ASP A 69 5.64 -7.61 4.07
N ALA A 70 6.34 -8.69 3.71
CA ALA A 70 6.26 -9.96 4.42
C ALA A 70 6.83 -9.84 5.85
N SER A 71 7.89 -9.05 6.04
CA SER A 71 8.41 -8.77 7.38
C SER A 71 7.41 -7.97 8.22
N SER A 72 6.86 -6.90 7.66
CA SER A 72 5.94 -6.00 8.36
C SER A 72 4.58 -6.64 8.67
N LYS A 73 3.98 -7.34 7.69
CA LYS A 73 2.60 -7.85 7.77
C LYS A 73 2.51 -9.29 8.27
N LEU A 74 3.52 -10.12 7.96
CA LEU A 74 3.52 -11.54 8.28
C LEU A 74 4.52 -11.92 9.36
N ASN A 75 5.42 -11.01 9.73
CA ASN A 75 6.56 -11.24 10.62
C ASN A 75 7.49 -12.35 10.09
N PHE A 76 7.75 -12.34 8.78
CA PHE A 76 8.65 -13.28 8.12
C PHE A 76 10.04 -12.67 7.95
N ALA A 77 11.08 -13.39 8.37
CA ALA A 77 12.46 -13.02 8.04
C ALA A 77 12.69 -13.08 6.51
N PRO A 78 13.58 -12.25 5.93
CA PRO A 78 13.84 -12.22 4.50
C PRO A 78 14.19 -13.60 3.90
N GLN A 79 15.01 -14.39 4.60
CA GLN A 79 15.36 -15.75 4.18
C GLN A 79 14.14 -16.68 4.13
N LYS A 80 13.25 -16.59 5.13
CA LYS A 80 12.01 -17.37 5.16
C LYS A 80 11.10 -16.97 4.01
N THR A 81 10.94 -15.67 3.76
CA THR A 81 10.15 -15.14 2.65
C THR A 81 10.63 -15.70 1.31
N MET A 82 11.93 -15.62 1.06
CA MET A 82 12.50 -16.10 -0.21
C MET A 82 12.39 -17.62 -0.37
N ARG A 83 12.56 -18.39 0.70
CA ARG A 83 12.37 -19.84 0.66
C ARG A 83 10.93 -20.23 0.30
N ILE A 84 9.94 -19.56 0.89
CA ILE A 84 8.53 -19.82 0.62
C ILE A 84 8.17 -19.34 -0.79
N ALA A 85 8.66 -18.19 -1.21
CA ALA A 85 8.47 -17.68 -2.57
C ALA A 85 9.06 -18.63 -3.61
N GLN A 86 10.22 -19.23 -3.34
CA GLN A 86 10.83 -20.26 -4.20
C GLN A 86 9.91 -21.47 -4.36
N GLN A 87 9.32 -21.97 -3.27
CA GLN A 87 8.37 -23.08 -3.31
C GLN A 87 7.11 -22.75 -4.14
N LEU A 88 6.58 -21.53 -3.97
CA LEU A 88 5.42 -21.07 -4.75
C LEU A 88 5.75 -20.94 -6.24
N TYR A 89 6.97 -20.54 -6.58
CA TYR A 89 7.44 -20.41 -7.96
C TYR A 89 7.71 -21.77 -8.61
N GLU A 90 8.42 -22.66 -7.92
CA GLU A 90 8.76 -24.00 -8.43
C GLU A 90 7.53 -24.88 -8.62
N GLY A 91 6.49 -24.61 -7.84
CA GLY A 91 5.19 -25.24 -7.99
C GLY A 91 4.70 -25.95 -6.74
N VAL A 92 3.39 -25.91 -6.59
CA VAL A 92 2.63 -26.63 -5.57
C VAL A 92 1.67 -27.58 -6.27
N ASN A 93 1.44 -28.75 -5.69
CA ASN A 93 0.48 -29.69 -6.24
C ASN A 93 -0.94 -29.20 -5.97
N ILE A 94 -1.63 -28.79 -7.03
CA ILE A 94 -3.02 -28.31 -6.97
C ILE A 94 -3.94 -29.42 -7.48
N LYS A 95 -4.95 -29.74 -6.72
CA LYS A 95 -5.92 -30.78 -7.05
C LYS A 95 -6.55 -30.53 -8.44
N GLY A 96 -6.42 -31.51 -9.32
CA GLY A 96 -6.95 -31.44 -10.70
C GLY A 96 -6.09 -30.66 -11.69
N GLN A 97 -5.00 -29.99 -11.24
CA GLN A 97 -4.09 -29.24 -12.11
C GLN A 97 -2.66 -29.82 -12.12
N GLY A 98 -2.31 -30.66 -11.14
CA GLY A 98 -0.95 -31.14 -10.94
C GLY A 98 -0.05 -30.08 -10.29
N THR A 99 1.25 -30.13 -10.57
CA THR A 99 2.21 -29.18 -10.02
C THR A 99 2.17 -27.87 -10.81
N VAL A 100 1.78 -26.78 -10.13
CA VAL A 100 1.58 -25.45 -10.73
C VAL A 100 2.44 -24.42 -10.02
N GLY A 101 3.24 -23.65 -10.77
CA GLY A 101 3.91 -22.45 -10.29
C GLY A 101 2.88 -21.36 -10.05
N LEU A 102 2.74 -20.94 -8.80
CA LEU A 102 1.68 -20.01 -8.37
C LEU A 102 2.06 -18.53 -8.51
N ILE A 103 3.35 -18.23 -8.61
CA ILE A 103 3.85 -16.87 -8.77
C ILE A 103 4.88 -16.80 -9.91
N THR A 104 5.07 -15.60 -10.45
CA THR A 104 6.14 -15.28 -11.41
C THR A 104 7.51 -15.33 -10.74
N TYR A 105 8.58 -15.20 -11.53
CA TYR A 105 9.95 -15.28 -11.02
C TYR A 105 10.21 -14.29 -9.89
N LEU A 106 10.74 -14.81 -8.78
CA LEU A 106 10.82 -14.10 -7.49
C LEU A 106 12.04 -13.19 -7.34
N ARG A 107 13.05 -13.31 -8.20
CA ARG A 107 14.25 -12.47 -8.15
C ARG A 107 14.16 -11.41 -9.24
N THR A 108 13.50 -10.32 -8.93
CA THR A 108 13.25 -9.23 -9.86
C THR A 108 13.25 -7.89 -9.14
N ASP A 109 13.70 -6.86 -9.80
CA ASP A 109 13.57 -5.45 -9.42
C ASP A 109 12.53 -4.71 -10.28
N SER A 110 11.93 -5.43 -11.23
CA SER A 110 10.88 -4.91 -12.11
C SER A 110 9.53 -4.81 -11.40
N THR A 111 8.84 -3.72 -11.66
CA THR A 111 7.42 -3.52 -11.27
C THR A 111 6.47 -3.67 -12.46
N ARG A 112 6.99 -4.10 -13.62
CA ARG A 112 6.22 -4.26 -14.85
C ARG A 112 5.29 -5.47 -14.76
N ILE A 113 4.09 -5.32 -15.30
CA ILE A 113 3.13 -6.41 -15.52
C ILE A 113 2.91 -6.53 -17.03
N SER A 114 2.82 -7.75 -17.55
CA SER A 114 2.48 -7.95 -18.96
C SER A 114 1.04 -7.54 -19.26
N VAL A 115 0.78 -7.20 -20.51
CA VAL A 115 -0.54 -6.78 -20.98
C VAL A 115 -1.57 -7.88 -20.77
N GLU A 116 -1.18 -9.13 -20.99
CA GLU A 116 -2.03 -10.31 -20.82
C GLU A 116 -2.42 -10.52 -19.36
N ALA A 117 -1.45 -10.33 -18.44
CA ALA A 117 -1.71 -10.46 -17.01
C ALA A 117 -2.58 -9.32 -16.45
N ASP A 118 -2.37 -8.09 -16.92
CA ASP A 118 -3.22 -6.94 -16.58
C ASP A 118 -4.66 -7.17 -17.06
N ALA A 119 -4.84 -7.66 -18.31
CA ALA A 119 -6.14 -7.96 -18.86
C ALA A 119 -6.87 -9.08 -18.07
N ALA A 120 -6.16 -10.18 -17.76
CA ALA A 120 -6.72 -11.29 -16.98
C ALA A 120 -7.14 -10.85 -15.56
N ALA A 121 -6.34 -9.99 -14.92
CA ALA A 121 -6.67 -9.48 -13.60
C ALA A 121 -7.86 -8.50 -13.62
N LYS A 122 -7.97 -7.66 -14.64
CA LYS A 122 -9.14 -6.79 -14.87
C LYS A 122 -10.43 -7.58 -15.09
N GLU A 123 -10.36 -8.64 -15.89
CA GLU A 123 -11.49 -9.53 -16.10
C GLU A 123 -11.92 -10.21 -14.80
N TYR A 124 -10.97 -10.74 -14.02
CA TYR A 124 -11.25 -11.31 -12.72
C TYR A 124 -11.91 -10.29 -11.77
N ILE A 125 -11.40 -9.06 -11.70
CA ILE A 125 -11.99 -8.00 -10.86
C ILE A 125 -13.42 -7.70 -11.31
N LYS A 126 -13.65 -7.58 -12.62
CA LYS A 126 -14.97 -7.32 -13.19
C LYS A 126 -15.97 -8.42 -12.84
N GLU A 127 -15.57 -9.68 -12.92
CA GLU A 127 -16.44 -10.82 -12.63
C GLU A 127 -16.70 -10.99 -11.12
N ALA A 128 -15.66 -10.84 -10.29
CA ALA A 128 -15.74 -11.11 -8.86
C ALA A 128 -16.31 -9.94 -8.05
N TYR A 129 -16.10 -8.70 -8.48
CA TYR A 129 -16.40 -7.50 -7.70
C TYR A 129 -17.30 -6.50 -8.44
N GLY A 130 -17.29 -6.47 -9.76
CA GLY A 130 -18.04 -5.54 -10.59
C GLY A 130 -17.15 -4.67 -11.46
N ALA A 131 -17.73 -4.14 -12.55
CA ALA A 131 -16.98 -3.34 -13.53
C ALA A 131 -16.51 -1.98 -12.96
N GLU A 132 -17.20 -1.45 -11.99
CA GLU A 132 -16.89 -0.19 -11.30
C GLU A 132 -15.61 -0.24 -10.47
N PHE A 133 -15.12 -1.45 -10.14
CA PHE A 133 -13.88 -1.65 -9.41
C PHE A 133 -12.65 -1.81 -10.32
N VAL A 134 -12.84 -1.82 -11.62
CA VAL A 134 -11.74 -1.95 -12.59
C VAL A 134 -11.07 -0.60 -12.78
N GLY A 135 -9.87 -0.44 -12.24
CA GLY A 135 -9.07 0.76 -12.41
C GLY A 135 -8.32 0.83 -13.75
N ALA A 136 -7.73 1.99 -14.01
CA ALA A 136 -6.89 2.20 -15.19
C ALA A 136 -5.69 1.26 -15.26
N GLY A 137 -5.28 0.70 -14.11
CA GLY A 137 -4.04 -0.05 -13.96
C GLY A 137 -2.83 0.86 -14.08
N THR A 138 -1.67 0.40 -13.63
CA THR A 138 -0.43 1.11 -13.89
C THR A 138 0.25 0.46 -15.10
N VAL A 139 -0.26 0.71 -16.27
CA VAL A 139 0.47 0.35 -17.48
C VAL A 139 1.78 1.13 -17.44
N ALA A 140 2.90 0.43 -17.41
CA ALA A 140 4.22 1.03 -17.45
C ALA A 140 4.26 2.03 -18.61
N LYS A 141 4.50 3.31 -18.30
CA LYS A 141 4.69 4.32 -19.34
C LYS A 141 5.84 3.87 -20.23
N LYS A 142 5.61 3.91 -21.53
CA LYS A 142 6.54 3.49 -22.59
C LYS A 142 7.89 4.23 -22.62
N ASP A 143 8.25 5.02 -21.61
CA ASP A 143 9.36 5.97 -21.66
C ASP A 143 10.69 5.50 -21.06
N ASP A 144 10.78 4.29 -20.52
CA ASP A 144 12.07 3.76 -20.08
C ASP A 144 12.73 2.92 -21.19
N LYS A 145 13.22 3.63 -22.21
CA LYS A 145 14.00 3.08 -23.34
C LYS A 145 15.36 2.48 -22.96
N LYS A 146 15.68 2.26 -21.68
CA LYS A 146 17.03 1.84 -21.27
C LYS A 146 17.14 0.59 -20.42
N VAL A 147 16.05 -0.03 -20.00
CA VAL A 147 16.15 -1.31 -19.31
C VAL A 147 15.40 -2.33 -20.15
N GLN A 148 16.15 -3.19 -20.80
CA GLN A 148 15.67 -4.41 -21.42
C GLN A 148 15.36 -5.40 -20.30
N ASP A 149 14.36 -5.04 -19.48
CA ASP A 149 13.94 -5.79 -18.31
C ASP A 149 13.09 -6.97 -18.80
N ALA A 150 13.76 -8.10 -18.97
CA ALA A 150 13.12 -9.34 -19.39
C ALA A 150 12.17 -9.90 -18.31
N HIS A 151 12.25 -9.36 -17.09
CA HIS A 151 11.49 -9.85 -15.95
C HIS A 151 10.25 -9.02 -15.67
N GLU A 152 9.23 -9.69 -15.16
CA GLU A 152 8.02 -9.07 -14.61
C GLU A 152 8.14 -8.90 -13.10
N ALA A 153 7.20 -8.14 -12.53
CA ALA A 153 6.96 -8.08 -11.10
C ALA A 153 6.53 -9.44 -10.53
N ILE A 154 6.68 -9.61 -9.23
CA ILE A 154 6.17 -10.79 -8.53
C ILE A 154 4.65 -10.67 -8.40
N ARG A 155 3.93 -11.57 -9.08
CA ARG A 155 2.48 -11.62 -9.15
C ARG A 155 1.97 -13.07 -9.22
N PRO A 156 0.67 -13.32 -8.99
CA PRO A 156 0.08 -14.63 -9.29
C PRO A 156 0.20 -14.97 -10.77
N THR A 157 0.46 -16.24 -11.06
CA THR A 157 0.56 -16.72 -12.44
C THR A 157 -0.82 -16.79 -13.09
N TYR A 158 -1.81 -17.29 -12.35
CA TYR A 158 -3.17 -17.49 -12.81
C TYR A 158 -4.18 -16.87 -11.84
N MET A 159 -5.09 -16.03 -12.34
CA MET A 159 -6.14 -15.42 -11.55
C MET A 159 -7.27 -16.38 -11.15
N THR A 160 -7.32 -17.57 -11.75
CA THR A 160 -8.25 -18.65 -11.37
C THR A 160 -7.87 -19.34 -10.05
N ASN A 161 -6.59 -19.29 -9.67
CA ASN A 161 -6.09 -19.88 -8.42
C ASN A 161 -6.13 -18.87 -7.27
N SER A 162 -7.34 -18.43 -6.90
CA SER A 162 -7.48 -17.53 -5.76
C SER A 162 -6.98 -18.17 -4.46
N PRO A 163 -6.45 -17.40 -3.49
CA PRO A 163 -5.99 -17.97 -2.23
C PRO A 163 -7.06 -18.81 -1.52
N ALA A 164 -8.33 -18.43 -1.64
CA ALA A 164 -9.44 -19.13 -1.03
C ALA A 164 -9.68 -20.51 -1.69
N SER A 165 -9.54 -20.60 -3.04
CA SER A 165 -9.81 -21.82 -3.79
C SER A 165 -8.76 -22.90 -3.61
N ILE A 166 -7.50 -22.54 -3.29
CA ILE A 166 -6.36 -23.46 -3.16
C ILE A 166 -5.80 -23.51 -1.74
N LYS A 167 -6.59 -23.08 -0.75
CA LYS A 167 -6.14 -22.96 0.64
C LYS A 167 -5.67 -24.30 1.22
N ASP A 168 -6.37 -25.37 0.90
CA ASP A 168 -6.13 -26.69 1.49
C ASP A 168 -4.89 -27.40 0.89
N GLU A 169 -4.42 -26.92 -0.26
CA GLU A 169 -3.20 -27.42 -0.92
C GLU A 169 -1.93 -26.68 -0.46
N LEU A 170 -2.09 -25.58 0.27
CA LEU A 170 -0.99 -24.74 0.73
C LEU A 170 -0.69 -24.96 2.21
N SER A 171 0.58 -25.00 2.56
CA SER A 171 0.97 -24.84 3.96
C SER A 171 0.54 -23.46 4.48
N ARG A 172 0.41 -23.31 5.80
CA ARG A 172 0.02 -22.05 6.42
C ARG A 172 0.88 -20.86 5.98
N ASP A 173 2.19 -21.07 5.87
CA ASP A 173 3.12 -19.98 5.51
C ASP A 173 3.05 -19.69 4.00
N GLN A 174 2.90 -20.71 3.16
CA GLN A 174 2.67 -20.54 1.72
C GLN A 174 1.38 -19.79 1.45
N PHE A 175 0.29 -20.17 2.11
CA PHE A 175 -1.00 -19.48 2.00
C PHE A 175 -0.88 -17.99 2.37
N ARG A 176 -0.25 -17.67 3.51
CA ARG A 176 -0.09 -16.28 3.95
C ARG A 176 0.73 -15.43 2.99
N LEU A 177 1.83 -15.98 2.47
CA LEU A 177 2.66 -15.27 1.51
C LEU A 177 1.95 -15.12 0.16
N TYR A 178 1.30 -16.17 -0.33
CA TYR A 178 0.54 -16.13 -1.57
C TYR A 178 -0.61 -15.14 -1.50
N GLN A 179 -1.36 -15.12 -0.38
CA GLN A 179 -2.43 -14.15 -0.15
C GLN A 179 -1.90 -12.71 -0.13
N LEU A 180 -0.72 -12.45 0.42
CA LEU A 180 -0.09 -11.14 0.41
C LEU A 180 0.19 -10.68 -1.03
N ILE A 181 0.77 -11.55 -1.85
CA ILE A 181 1.09 -11.29 -3.27
C ILE A 181 -0.20 -11.08 -4.06
N TRP A 182 -1.20 -11.93 -3.86
CA TRP A 182 -2.51 -11.85 -4.50
C TRP A 182 -3.22 -10.53 -4.23
N ASN A 183 -3.32 -10.17 -2.96
CA ASN A 183 -4.02 -8.95 -2.55
C ASN A 183 -3.39 -7.70 -3.15
N LEU A 184 -2.06 -7.60 -3.18
CA LEU A 184 -1.40 -6.46 -3.80
C LEU A 184 -1.65 -6.40 -5.31
N SER A 185 -1.63 -7.55 -5.98
CA SER A 185 -1.88 -7.62 -7.42
C SER A 185 -3.28 -7.13 -7.79
N LEU A 186 -4.29 -7.38 -6.95
CA LEU A 186 -5.64 -6.85 -7.15
C LEU A 186 -5.73 -5.36 -6.81
N ILE A 187 -5.18 -4.95 -5.67
CA ILE A 187 -5.19 -3.53 -5.23
C ILE A 187 -4.50 -2.62 -6.25
N HIS A 188 -3.44 -3.11 -6.89
CA HIS A 188 -2.71 -2.36 -7.90
C HIS A 188 -3.54 -2.03 -9.14
N ILE A 189 -4.47 -2.91 -9.52
CA ILE A 189 -5.30 -2.81 -10.73
C ILE A 189 -6.68 -2.23 -10.42
N SER A 190 -7.14 -2.31 -9.16
CA SER A 190 -8.44 -1.79 -8.76
C SER A 190 -8.43 -0.28 -8.53
N GLU A 191 -9.55 0.36 -8.84
CA GLU A 191 -9.77 1.76 -8.48
C GLU A 191 -9.82 1.95 -6.96
N PRO A 192 -9.16 2.97 -6.40
CA PRO A 192 -9.32 3.32 -4.99
C PRO A 192 -10.71 3.93 -4.78
N THR A 193 -11.65 3.14 -4.28
CA THR A 193 -13.07 3.49 -4.21
C THR A 193 -13.47 4.31 -2.98
N ARG A 194 -12.55 4.77 -2.12
CA ARG A 194 -12.91 5.60 -0.98
C ARG A 194 -11.91 6.73 -0.72
N PRO A 195 -12.38 8.01 -0.75
CA PRO A 195 -11.68 9.07 -0.09
C PRO A 195 -11.65 8.77 1.43
N LEU A 196 -10.45 8.67 2.00
CA LEU A 196 -10.29 8.69 3.44
C LEU A 196 -10.51 10.13 3.88
N TYR A 197 -11.66 10.43 4.46
CA TYR A 197 -11.88 11.66 5.20
C TYR A 197 -11.03 11.60 6.48
N ILE A 198 -10.07 12.47 6.57
CA ILE A 198 -9.28 12.73 7.79
C ILE A 198 -9.74 14.07 8.35
#